data_288105ecc4356dbceb9086f954b79f5e
#
_entry.id   288105ecc4356dbceb9086f954b79f5e
#
_cell.length_a   1.000
_cell.length_b   1.000
_cell.length_c   1.000
_cell.angle_alpha   90.00
_cell.angle_beta   90.00
_cell.angle_gamma   90.00
#
_symmetry.space_group_name_H-M   'P 1'
#
loop_
_entity.id
_entity.type
_entity.pdbx_description
1 polymer ?
#
loop_
_entity_poly.entity_id
_entity_poly.type
_entity_poly.pdbx_seq_one_letter_code
_entity_poly.pdbx_strand_id
1 'polypeptide(L)'
;EVTARLLPFLAAALLVACGGERSTEQKVVEYEVADRFEVGRGIYVRALAIEPETDTLWVGTSMGVMEIGLATQDLRNTFTRQDGLANEYVFAIGVDSQGYKWFGTNAGGASRYKDGKWDVFFPMHGLADYWIYAFAEQQGGIYWVGTWDGANRVDLNTMEFSKYKEELINEWVYGLDVDSANRVWFGTEGGVSMYDGESWQEWNHDDGIGAPNEDARPVSPNTGLGTRERHDLSVLVGGRESYNPNYVFSTLVDTDDVVWVGTWGGGVSRYENGEWRNLSMADGLAGNIVYSIAQDSTGAMWFGTNRGLSRYDGSAFSNFDVMSGLP
;
A
#
# COMPACT_ATOMS: atom_id res chain seq x y z
N GLU A 1 -16.35 -33.02 -43.61
CA GLU A 1 -17.72 -33.29 -43.12
C GLU A 1 -17.81 -34.62 -42.42
N VAL A 2 -17.75 -34.67 -41.09
CA VAL A 2 -18.44 -35.67 -40.27
C VAL A 2 -18.69 -35.02 -38.88
N THR A 3 -19.93 -34.70 -38.64
CA THR A 3 -20.50 -34.27 -37.40
C THR A 3 -20.70 -35.49 -36.48
N ALA A 4 -20.09 -35.52 -35.32
CA ALA A 4 -20.40 -36.46 -34.23
C ALA A 4 -21.09 -35.71 -33.10
N ARG A 5 -22.39 -35.96 -32.91
CA ARG A 5 -23.16 -35.56 -31.73
C ARG A 5 -22.95 -36.59 -30.63
N LEU A 6 -22.53 -36.18 -29.46
CA LEU A 6 -22.55 -36.96 -28.21
C LEU A 6 -23.73 -36.53 -27.36
N LEU A 7 -24.61 -37.46 -27.07
CA LEU A 7 -25.74 -37.37 -26.15
C LEU A 7 -25.26 -37.57 -24.74
N PRO A 8 -25.85 -36.89 -23.72
CA PRO A 8 -25.53 -37.12 -22.33
C PRO A 8 -26.30 -38.33 -21.76
N PHE A 9 -25.59 -39.23 -21.13
CA PHE A 9 -26.18 -40.30 -20.28
C PHE A 9 -26.60 -39.73 -18.95
N LEU A 10 -27.91 -39.78 -18.65
CA LEU A 10 -28.46 -39.57 -17.32
C LEU A 10 -28.29 -40.86 -16.52
N ALA A 11 -27.50 -40.87 -15.46
CA ALA A 11 -27.51 -41.89 -14.42
C ALA A 11 -28.14 -41.30 -13.17
N ALA A 12 -29.37 -41.72 -12.87
CA ALA A 12 -30.03 -41.42 -11.61
C ALA A 12 -29.51 -42.38 -10.54
N ALA A 13 -28.82 -41.88 -9.53
CA ALA A 13 -28.51 -42.62 -8.31
C ALA A 13 -29.35 -42.06 -7.16
N LEU A 14 -30.23 -42.89 -6.63
CA LEU A 14 -30.90 -42.65 -5.33
C LEU A 14 -29.83 -42.67 -4.24
N LEU A 15 -29.68 -41.59 -3.48
CA LEU A 15 -28.91 -41.55 -2.26
C LEU A 15 -29.84 -41.36 -1.04
N VAL A 16 -29.78 -42.36 -0.18
CA VAL A 16 -30.36 -42.40 1.14
C VAL A 16 -29.69 -41.35 2.03
N ALA A 17 -30.50 -40.55 2.74
CA ALA A 17 -30.05 -39.55 3.67
C ALA A 17 -29.38 -40.19 4.89
N CYS A 18 -28.08 -39.93 5.07
CA CYS A 18 -27.38 -39.94 6.36
C CYS A 18 -26.65 -38.64 6.49
N GLY A 19 -26.80 -37.97 7.64
CA GLY A 19 -26.22 -36.67 7.91
C GLY A 19 -24.69 -36.68 7.69
N GLY A 20 -24.27 -35.90 6.72
CA GLY A 20 -22.88 -35.65 6.39
C GLY A 20 -22.64 -34.15 6.40
N GLU A 21 -21.65 -33.75 7.16
CA GLU A 21 -21.05 -32.45 7.19
C GLU A 21 -20.86 -31.92 5.76
N ARG A 22 -21.35 -30.70 5.50
CA ARG A 22 -20.99 -30.01 4.26
C ARG A 22 -19.51 -29.63 4.34
N SER A 23 -18.65 -30.48 3.81
CA SER A 23 -17.35 -30.01 3.40
C SER A 23 -17.59 -29.05 2.23
N THR A 24 -17.52 -27.76 2.48
CA THR A 24 -17.29 -26.79 1.43
C THR A 24 -15.92 -27.12 0.86
N GLU A 25 -15.88 -27.77 -0.30
CA GLU A 25 -14.66 -27.85 -1.10
C GLU A 25 -14.24 -26.39 -1.36
N GLN A 26 -13.26 -25.94 -0.62
CA GLN A 26 -12.58 -24.69 -0.85
C GLN A 26 -11.95 -24.83 -2.24
N LYS A 27 -12.50 -24.09 -3.22
CA LYS A 27 -11.93 -24.04 -4.57
C LYS A 27 -10.56 -23.39 -4.44
N VAL A 28 -9.52 -24.19 -4.42
CA VAL A 28 -8.14 -23.69 -4.44
C VAL A 28 -7.99 -22.95 -5.77
N VAL A 29 -7.96 -21.64 -5.72
CA VAL A 29 -7.63 -20.84 -6.90
C VAL A 29 -6.11 -20.89 -7.01
N GLU A 30 -5.64 -21.62 -8.00
CA GLU A 30 -4.22 -21.72 -8.31
C GLU A 30 -3.84 -20.46 -9.11
N TYR A 31 -2.97 -19.64 -8.54
CA TYR A 31 -2.40 -18.47 -9.21
C TYR A 31 -1.02 -18.83 -9.74
N GLU A 32 -0.74 -18.42 -10.96
CA GLU A 32 0.59 -18.53 -11.56
C GLU A 32 1.12 -17.15 -11.93
N VAL A 33 2.43 -17.00 -11.97
CA VAL A 33 3.08 -15.79 -12.45
C VAL A 33 2.89 -15.73 -13.96
N ALA A 34 2.00 -14.85 -14.43
CA ALA A 34 1.69 -14.69 -15.84
C ALA A 34 2.83 -14.00 -16.59
N ASP A 35 3.52 -13.06 -15.92
CA ASP A 35 4.57 -12.27 -16.55
C ASP A 35 5.59 -11.71 -15.56
N ARG A 36 6.77 -11.32 -16.06
CA ARG A 36 7.86 -10.76 -15.29
C ARG A 36 8.53 -9.61 -16.01
N PHE A 37 8.73 -8.51 -15.29
CA PHE A 37 9.53 -7.37 -15.75
C PHE A 37 10.87 -7.33 -15.04
N GLU A 38 11.95 -7.18 -15.79
CA GLU A 38 13.27 -6.95 -15.21
C GLU A 38 13.56 -5.45 -15.14
N VAL A 39 13.66 -4.94 -13.92
CA VAL A 39 14.03 -3.53 -13.66
C VAL A 39 15.55 -3.30 -13.62
N GLY A 40 16.35 -4.36 -13.68
CA GLY A 40 17.80 -4.33 -13.59
C GLY A 40 18.36 -4.89 -12.27
N ARG A 41 19.63 -5.28 -12.28
CA ARG A 41 20.30 -5.85 -11.10
C ARG A 41 20.53 -4.79 -10.03
N GLY A 42 20.17 -5.11 -8.80
CA GLY A 42 20.37 -4.23 -7.64
C GLY A 42 19.47 -2.99 -7.63
N ILE A 43 18.43 -2.96 -8.46
CA ILE A 43 17.41 -1.92 -8.46
C ILE A 43 16.24 -2.38 -7.60
N TYR A 44 15.83 -1.53 -6.65
CA TYR A 44 14.69 -1.79 -5.79
C TYR A 44 13.45 -1.10 -6.35
N VAL A 45 12.36 -1.83 -6.50
CA VAL A 45 11.01 -1.28 -6.76
C VAL A 45 10.40 -0.88 -5.43
N ARG A 46 9.90 0.36 -5.34
CA ARG A 46 9.36 0.93 -4.11
C ARG A 46 7.91 1.38 -4.26
N ALA A 47 7.51 1.79 -5.44
CA ALA A 47 6.17 2.31 -5.69
C ALA A 47 5.67 1.85 -7.05
N LEU A 48 4.37 1.61 -7.12
CA LEU A 48 3.65 1.29 -8.35
C LEU A 48 2.39 2.16 -8.42
N ALA A 49 2.08 2.64 -9.62
CA ALA A 49 0.79 3.27 -9.90
C ALA A 49 0.32 2.87 -11.29
N ILE A 50 -0.98 2.58 -11.41
CA ILE A 50 -1.62 2.28 -12.68
C ILE A 50 -2.39 3.51 -13.15
N GLU A 51 -2.19 3.88 -14.40
CA GLU A 51 -2.96 4.92 -15.11
C GLU A 51 -3.69 4.24 -16.27
N PRO A 52 -4.93 3.76 -16.06
CA PRO A 52 -5.65 2.96 -17.04
C PRO A 52 -5.95 3.73 -18.33
N GLU A 53 -6.21 5.03 -18.22
CA GLU A 53 -6.57 5.91 -19.34
C GLU A 53 -5.46 6.00 -20.40
N THR A 54 -4.21 5.82 -19.99
CA THR A 54 -3.03 5.85 -20.87
C THR A 54 -2.40 4.47 -21.08
N ASP A 55 -3.03 3.42 -20.55
CA ASP A 55 -2.49 2.05 -20.56
C ASP A 55 -1.06 2.01 -19.99
N THR A 56 -0.87 2.64 -18.82
CA THR A 56 0.48 2.82 -18.25
C THR A 56 0.59 2.26 -16.84
N LEU A 57 1.67 1.50 -16.60
CA LEU A 57 2.19 1.18 -15.28
C LEU A 57 3.41 2.07 -15.00
N TRP A 58 3.31 2.89 -13.99
CA TRP A 58 4.40 3.68 -13.44
C TRP A 58 5.12 2.89 -12.35
N VAL A 59 6.44 2.74 -12.48
CA VAL A 59 7.28 1.97 -11.56
C VAL A 59 8.34 2.88 -10.96
N GLY A 60 8.20 3.19 -9.68
CA GLY A 60 9.17 3.95 -8.89
C GLY A 60 10.26 3.03 -8.35
N THR A 61 11.49 3.36 -8.67
CA THR A 61 12.65 2.53 -8.32
C THR A 61 13.71 3.32 -7.54
N SER A 62 14.77 2.64 -7.14
CA SER A 62 15.97 3.28 -6.57
C SER A 62 16.83 4.01 -7.62
N MET A 63 16.49 3.95 -8.92
CA MET A 63 17.25 4.50 -10.02
C MET A 63 16.40 5.32 -11.00
N GLY A 64 15.25 5.80 -10.56
CA GLY A 64 14.33 6.62 -11.34
C GLY A 64 12.94 6.01 -11.48
N VAL A 65 12.17 6.52 -12.43
CA VAL A 65 10.81 6.10 -12.74
C VAL A 65 10.80 5.43 -14.11
N MET A 66 10.18 4.26 -14.20
CA MET A 66 9.91 3.59 -15.45
C MET A 66 8.44 3.76 -15.85
N GLU A 67 8.21 4.06 -17.12
CA GLU A 67 6.90 4.08 -17.77
C GLU A 67 6.75 2.82 -18.62
N ILE A 68 5.84 1.94 -18.26
CA ILE A 68 5.65 0.63 -18.90
C ILE A 68 4.23 0.55 -19.45
N GLY A 69 4.08 0.09 -20.69
CA GLY A 69 2.77 -0.21 -21.27
C GLY A 69 2.15 -1.43 -20.61
N LEU A 70 0.90 -1.30 -20.08
CA LEU A 70 0.20 -2.40 -19.41
C LEU A 70 -0.12 -3.55 -20.36
N ALA A 71 -0.68 -3.24 -21.52
CA ALA A 71 -1.07 -4.26 -22.48
C ALA A 71 0.11 -4.81 -23.28
N THR A 72 1.11 -3.97 -23.59
CA THR A 72 2.25 -4.32 -24.44
C THR A 72 3.46 -4.81 -23.65
N GLN A 73 3.50 -4.49 -22.35
CA GLN A 73 4.58 -4.83 -21.43
C GLN A 73 5.96 -4.25 -21.85
N ASP A 74 5.96 -3.25 -22.70
CA ASP A 74 7.17 -2.58 -23.16
C ASP A 74 7.56 -1.41 -22.24
N LEU A 75 8.85 -1.26 -22.04
CA LEU A 75 9.42 -0.08 -21.40
C LEU A 75 9.37 1.09 -22.38
N ARG A 76 8.50 2.07 -22.10
CA ARG A 76 8.33 3.26 -22.94
C ARG A 76 9.36 4.33 -22.64
N ASN A 77 9.57 4.61 -21.34
CA ASN A 77 10.51 5.62 -20.87
C ASN A 77 11.14 5.23 -19.54
N THR A 78 12.30 5.83 -19.27
CA THR A 78 12.91 5.87 -17.94
C THR A 78 13.26 7.30 -17.62
N PHE A 79 12.71 7.83 -16.53
CA PHE A 79 12.92 9.20 -16.08
C PHE A 79 13.89 9.25 -14.90
N THR A 80 14.83 10.18 -14.98
CA THR A 80 15.87 10.43 -13.99
C THR A 80 15.95 11.92 -13.66
N ARG A 81 16.93 12.31 -12.85
CA ARG A 81 17.20 13.74 -12.59
C ARG A 81 17.56 14.52 -13.86
N GLN A 82 18.08 13.85 -14.87
CA GLN A 82 18.42 14.51 -16.14
C GLN A 82 17.16 14.96 -16.91
N ASP A 83 16.04 14.29 -16.65
CA ASP A 83 14.74 14.58 -17.28
C ASP A 83 13.92 15.60 -16.47
N GLY A 84 14.27 15.83 -15.19
CA GLY A 84 13.56 16.75 -14.31
C GLY A 84 13.03 16.13 -13.00
N LEU A 85 13.26 14.83 -12.78
CA LEU A 85 12.94 14.18 -11.51
C LEU A 85 13.80 14.76 -10.36
N ALA A 86 13.22 15.01 -9.20
CA ALA A 86 13.91 15.63 -8.07
C ALA A 86 15.04 14.74 -7.49
N ASN A 87 14.79 13.43 -7.43
CA ASN A 87 15.77 12.42 -7.02
C ASN A 87 15.38 11.07 -7.63
N GLU A 88 16.38 10.24 -7.96
CA GLU A 88 16.17 8.92 -8.57
C GLU A 88 15.53 7.91 -7.62
N TYR A 89 15.71 8.05 -6.30
CA TYR A 89 15.11 7.10 -5.36
C TYR A 89 13.66 7.49 -5.05
N VAL A 90 12.73 6.85 -5.75
CA VAL A 90 11.29 7.16 -5.69
C VAL A 90 10.59 6.25 -4.69
N PHE A 91 9.96 6.83 -3.68
CA PHE A 91 9.23 6.11 -2.62
C PHE A 91 7.73 6.01 -2.86
N ALA A 92 7.15 6.99 -3.54
CA ALA A 92 5.72 7.06 -3.79
C ALA A 92 5.42 7.54 -5.20
N ILE A 93 4.33 7.05 -5.77
CA ILE A 93 3.76 7.55 -7.03
C ILE A 93 2.26 7.74 -6.82
N GLY A 94 1.74 8.85 -7.34
CA GLY A 94 0.31 9.12 -7.42
C GLY A 94 -0.03 9.76 -8.76
N VAL A 95 -1.27 9.60 -9.19
CA VAL A 95 -1.82 10.30 -10.36
C VAL A 95 -2.99 11.14 -9.86
N ASP A 96 -2.95 12.46 -10.11
CA ASP A 96 -4.03 13.34 -9.69
C ASP A 96 -5.16 13.41 -10.74
N SER A 97 -6.31 13.92 -10.34
CA SER A 97 -7.49 14.07 -11.20
C SER A 97 -7.27 15.01 -12.38
N GLN A 98 -6.23 15.82 -12.35
CA GLN A 98 -5.81 16.68 -13.46
C GLN A 98 -4.87 15.94 -14.45
N GLY A 99 -4.50 14.67 -14.14
CA GLY A 99 -3.64 13.82 -14.96
C GLY A 99 -2.14 14.09 -14.79
N TYR A 100 -1.73 14.79 -13.71
CA TYR A 100 -0.32 14.89 -13.34
C TYR A 100 0.11 13.64 -12.58
N LYS A 101 1.31 13.16 -12.86
CA LYS A 101 2.00 12.11 -12.12
C LYS A 101 2.86 12.77 -11.05
N TRP A 102 2.67 12.36 -9.81
CA TRP A 102 3.44 12.82 -8.67
C TRP A 102 4.42 11.75 -8.25
N PHE A 103 5.66 12.15 -8.04
CA PHE A 103 6.74 11.26 -7.62
C PHE A 103 7.33 11.79 -6.32
N GLY A 104 7.12 11.05 -5.25
CA GLY A 104 7.69 11.31 -3.94
C GLY A 104 9.05 10.66 -3.81
N THR A 105 10.06 11.42 -3.41
CA THR A 105 11.43 10.95 -3.46
C THR A 105 12.11 10.93 -2.10
N ASN A 106 13.23 10.20 -2.04
CA ASN A 106 14.15 10.19 -0.92
C ASN A 106 14.99 11.47 -0.95
N ALA A 107 14.78 12.36 0.02
CA ALA A 107 15.52 13.60 0.22
C ALA A 107 15.54 14.58 -0.97
N GLY A 108 14.68 14.40 -1.96
CA GLY A 108 14.59 15.27 -3.14
C GLY A 108 13.29 16.07 -3.21
N GLY A 109 12.37 15.89 -2.27
CA GLY A 109 11.03 16.48 -2.33
C GLY A 109 10.11 15.72 -3.28
N ALA A 110 9.11 16.41 -3.84
CA ALA A 110 8.15 15.88 -4.78
C ALA A 110 8.37 16.44 -6.19
N SER A 111 8.22 15.58 -7.20
CA SER A 111 8.15 16.01 -8.60
C SER A 111 6.76 15.77 -9.13
N ARG A 112 6.32 16.64 -10.05
CA ARG A 112 5.06 16.50 -10.76
C ARG A 112 5.33 16.55 -12.26
N TYR A 113 4.78 15.61 -13.02
CA TYR A 113 5.01 15.45 -14.46
C TYR A 113 3.70 15.37 -15.24
N LYS A 114 3.62 16.12 -16.33
CA LYS A 114 2.57 15.99 -17.33
C LYS A 114 3.05 16.55 -18.68
N ASP A 115 2.77 15.84 -19.78
CA ASP A 115 3.01 16.28 -21.16
C ASP A 115 4.45 16.81 -21.39
N GLY A 116 5.45 16.11 -20.85
CA GLY A 116 6.86 16.47 -21.00
C GLY A 116 7.34 17.61 -20.10
N LYS A 117 6.48 18.11 -19.20
CA LYS A 117 6.82 19.21 -18.28
C LYS A 117 6.94 18.68 -16.86
N TRP A 118 7.97 19.16 -16.17
CA TRP A 118 8.27 18.84 -14.79
C TRP A 118 8.14 20.08 -13.91
N ASP A 119 7.49 19.90 -12.76
CA ASP A 119 7.54 20.80 -11.61
C ASP A 119 8.19 20.07 -10.44
N VAL A 120 9.00 20.77 -9.64
CA VAL A 120 9.65 20.20 -8.46
C VAL A 120 9.34 21.04 -7.23
N PHE A 121 8.96 20.38 -6.14
CA PHE A 121 8.56 21.01 -4.89
C PHE A 121 9.50 20.61 -3.76
N PHE A 122 9.94 21.64 -3.02
CA PHE A 122 10.81 21.54 -1.86
C PHE A 122 10.20 22.29 -0.67
N PRO A 123 10.74 22.21 0.53
CA PRO A 123 10.27 22.98 1.67
C PRO A 123 10.21 24.49 1.45
N MET A 124 11.08 25.06 0.61
CA MET A 124 11.00 26.48 0.22
C MET A 124 9.74 26.83 -0.59
N HIS A 125 9.05 25.83 -1.16
CA HIS A 125 7.77 25.98 -1.87
C HIS A 125 6.55 25.68 -0.98
N GLY A 126 6.78 25.40 0.32
CA GLY A 126 5.74 25.05 1.30
C GLY A 126 5.60 23.55 1.60
N LEU A 127 6.39 22.69 0.96
CA LEU A 127 6.42 21.27 1.28
C LEU A 127 6.92 21.04 2.71
N ALA A 128 6.35 20.09 3.45
CA ALA A 128 6.69 19.85 4.85
C ALA A 128 8.11 19.30 5.04
N ASP A 129 8.52 18.37 4.18
CA ASP A 129 9.87 17.77 4.20
C ASP A 129 10.33 17.35 2.80
N TYR A 130 11.61 17.00 2.67
CA TYR A 130 12.19 16.44 1.44
C TYR A 130 11.89 14.95 1.21
N TRP A 131 11.43 14.24 2.23
CA TRP A 131 11.17 12.80 2.22
C TRP A 131 9.69 12.55 2.09
N ILE A 132 9.27 12.02 0.94
CA ILE A 132 7.87 11.85 0.58
C ILE A 132 7.53 10.38 0.49
N TYR A 133 6.51 9.93 1.21
CA TYR A 133 6.16 8.51 1.34
C TYR A 133 4.80 8.12 0.78
N ALA A 134 3.85 9.06 0.72
CA ALA A 134 2.50 8.76 0.28
C ALA A 134 1.82 9.95 -0.37
N PHE A 135 0.86 9.63 -1.23
CA PHE A 135 -0.05 10.58 -1.87
C PHE A 135 -1.49 10.06 -1.78
N ALA A 136 -2.44 10.98 -1.62
CA ALA A 136 -3.86 10.67 -1.75
C ALA A 136 -4.62 11.91 -2.25
N GLU A 137 -5.64 11.72 -3.10
CA GLU A 137 -6.48 12.80 -3.56
C GLU A 137 -7.82 12.80 -2.84
N GLN A 138 -8.14 13.92 -2.21
CA GLN A 138 -9.44 14.21 -1.61
C GLN A 138 -10.31 14.94 -2.63
N GLN A 139 -11.61 14.74 -2.61
CA GLN A 139 -12.53 15.44 -3.50
C GLN A 139 -12.38 16.96 -3.41
N GLY A 140 -12.66 17.65 -4.53
CA GLY A 140 -12.55 19.11 -4.60
C GLY A 140 -11.18 19.61 -5.05
N GLY A 141 -10.32 18.75 -5.59
CA GLY A 141 -9.00 19.11 -6.10
C GLY A 141 -7.98 19.35 -5.00
N ILE A 142 -8.11 18.60 -3.92
CA ILE A 142 -7.18 18.61 -2.79
C ILE A 142 -6.30 17.39 -2.85
N TYR A 143 -4.98 17.57 -2.79
CA TYR A 143 -4.00 16.50 -2.82
C TYR A 143 -3.19 16.47 -1.52
N TRP A 144 -3.13 15.32 -0.89
CA TRP A 144 -2.38 15.13 0.33
C TRP A 144 -1.03 14.49 0.04
N VAL A 145 -0.01 14.98 0.74
CA VAL A 145 1.37 14.51 0.62
C VAL A 145 1.88 14.13 2.00
N GLY A 146 2.13 12.85 2.21
CA GLY A 146 2.71 12.32 3.45
C GLY A 146 4.22 12.43 3.45
N THR A 147 4.78 13.01 4.51
CA THR A 147 6.21 13.29 4.62
C THR A 147 6.80 12.80 5.94
N TRP A 148 8.12 12.91 6.08
CA TRP A 148 8.84 12.65 7.34
C TRP A 148 8.61 13.73 8.41
N ASP A 149 8.04 14.87 8.10
CA ASP A 149 7.80 15.98 9.02
C ASP A 149 6.36 16.54 8.87
N GLY A 150 5.38 15.65 8.95
CA GLY A 150 3.96 15.96 8.81
C GLY A 150 3.40 15.64 7.44
N ALA A 151 2.23 16.18 7.17
CA ALA A 151 1.54 16.08 5.89
C ALA A 151 1.30 17.46 5.28
N ASN A 152 1.29 17.54 3.95
CA ASN A 152 0.79 18.71 3.24
C ASN A 152 -0.58 18.46 2.67
N ARG A 153 -1.43 19.45 2.77
CA ARG A 153 -2.64 19.61 1.98
C ARG A 153 -2.33 20.60 0.86
N VAL A 154 -2.46 20.16 -0.38
CA VAL A 154 -2.16 20.93 -1.58
C VAL A 154 -3.46 21.20 -2.33
N ASP A 155 -3.79 22.46 -2.59
CA ASP A 155 -4.86 22.81 -3.51
C ASP A 155 -4.32 22.72 -4.95
N LEU A 156 -4.83 21.78 -5.73
CA LEU A 156 -4.36 21.53 -7.10
C LEU A 156 -4.66 22.68 -8.07
N ASN A 157 -5.59 23.57 -7.73
CA ASN A 157 -5.96 24.71 -8.60
C ASN A 157 -5.03 25.90 -8.39
N THR A 158 -4.60 26.13 -7.15
CA THR A 158 -3.75 27.29 -6.77
C THR A 158 -2.30 26.90 -6.54
N MET A 159 -2.04 25.59 -6.32
CA MET A 159 -0.75 25.06 -5.87
C MET A 159 -0.29 25.67 -4.54
N GLU A 160 -1.24 25.98 -3.67
CA GLU A 160 -0.97 26.39 -2.29
C GLU A 160 -0.80 25.17 -1.39
N PHE A 161 0.24 25.20 -0.56
CA PHE A 161 0.59 24.16 0.38
C PHE A 161 0.26 24.59 1.81
N SER A 162 -0.53 23.80 2.51
CA SER A 162 -0.73 23.92 3.97
C SER A 162 -0.08 22.74 4.67
N LYS A 163 0.61 22.98 5.78
CA LYS A 163 1.28 21.93 6.57
C LYS A 163 0.45 21.57 7.79
N TYR A 164 0.33 20.28 8.04
CA TYR A 164 -0.27 19.67 9.24
C TYR A 164 0.79 18.78 9.90
N LYS A 165 1.05 19.00 11.16
CA LYS A 165 2.04 18.25 11.92
C LYS A 165 1.56 17.98 13.34
N GLU A 166 1.18 19.05 14.06
CA GLU A 166 0.78 18.99 15.47
C GLU A 166 -0.61 18.33 15.65
N GLU A 167 -1.37 18.24 14.57
CA GLU A 167 -2.68 17.61 14.51
C GLU A 167 -2.61 16.10 14.29
N LEU A 168 -1.44 15.57 13.95
CA LEU A 168 -1.20 14.14 13.71
C LEU A 168 -0.72 13.45 14.98
N ILE A 169 -1.15 12.22 15.22
CA ILE A 169 -0.65 11.38 16.33
C ILE A 169 0.88 11.20 16.27
N ASN A 170 1.47 11.31 15.09
CA ASN A 170 2.92 11.32 14.88
C ASN A 170 3.24 12.00 13.54
N GLU A 171 4.33 12.77 13.50
CA GLU A 171 4.73 13.52 12.31
C GLU A 171 5.27 12.67 11.15
N TRP A 172 5.59 11.41 11.34
CA TRP A 172 6.14 10.54 10.29
C TRP A 172 5.00 9.82 9.56
N VAL A 173 4.58 10.35 8.42
CA VAL A 173 3.44 9.86 7.64
C VAL A 173 3.92 8.97 6.49
N TYR A 174 3.58 7.68 6.54
CA TYR A 174 4.01 6.68 5.56
C TYR A 174 2.89 6.22 4.63
N GLY A 175 1.65 6.28 5.06
CA GLY A 175 0.49 5.86 4.30
C GLY A 175 -0.61 6.92 4.29
N LEU A 176 -1.29 7.06 3.17
CA LEU A 176 -2.42 7.97 2.98
C LEU A 176 -3.48 7.29 2.15
N ASP A 177 -4.75 7.47 2.52
CA ASP A 177 -5.87 7.19 1.63
C ASP A 177 -7.09 8.02 2.02
N VAL A 178 -8.13 8.04 1.17
CA VAL A 178 -9.34 8.83 1.34
C VAL A 178 -10.56 7.94 1.16
N ASP A 179 -11.48 7.99 2.12
CA ASP A 179 -12.72 7.21 2.06
C ASP A 179 -13.86 7.92 1.29
N SER A 180 -14.97 7.22 1.09
CA SER A 180 -16.10 7.73 0.32
C SER A 180 -16.79 8.92 0.98
N ALA A 181 -16.66 9.07 2.32
CA ALA A 181 -17.09 10.24 3.06
C ALA A 181 -16.14 11.42 2.94
N ASN A 182 -15.10 11.29 2.12
CA ASN A 182 -14.06 12.30 1.89
C ASN A 182 -13.19 12.57 3.12
N ARG A 183 -13.07 11.60 4.04
CA ARG A 183 -12.16 11.65 5.19
C ARG A 183 -10.79 11.14 4.76
N VAL A 184 -9.75 11.77 5.26
CA VAL A 184 -8.36 11.42 4.95
C VAL A 184 -7.77 10.60 6.09
N TRP A 185 -7.19 9.47 5.78
CA TRP A 185 -6.58 8.55 6.72
C TRP A 185 -5.06 8.57 6.58
N PHE A 186 -4.38 8.78 7.70
CA PHE A 186 -2.92 8.93 7.78
C PHE A 186 -2.33 7.78 8.59
N GLY A 187 -1.58 6.91 7.94
CA GLY A 187 -0.76 5.91 8.61
C GLY A 187 0.58 6.49 9.02
N THR A 188 0.88 6.46 10.32
CA THR A 188 2.07 7.08 10.89
C THR A 188 2.90 6.09 11.71
N GLU A 189 4.08 6.50 12.20
CA GLU A 189 4.86 5.66 13.12
C GLU A 189 4.22 5.56 14.52
N GLY A 190 3.29 6.43 14.86
CA GLY A 190 2.59 6.47 16.16
C GLY A 190 1.19 5.85 16.15
N GLY A 191 0.68 5.45 15.01
CA GLY A 191 -0.69 4.97 14.83
C GLY A 191 -1.36 5.55 13.59
N VAL A 192 -2.67 5.74 13.67
CA VAL A 192 -3.49 6.30 12.60
C VAL A 192 -4.13 7.61 13.06
N SER A 193 -4.06 8.63 12.20
CA SER A 193 -4.90 9.83 12.31
C SER A 193 -5.91 9.87 11.19
N MET A 194 -7.08 10.47 11.44
CA MET A 194 -8.11 10.71 10.43
C MET A 194 -8.59 12.15 10.51
N TYR A 195 -8.74 12.79 9.35
CA TYR A 195 -9.28 14.15 9.21
C TYR A 195 -10.57 14.12 8.41
N ASP A 196 -11.66 14.63 8.99
CA ASP A 196 -12.99 14.63 8.37
C ASP A 196 -13.34 15.96 7.66
N GLY A 197 -12.39 16.90 7.60
CA GLY A 197 -12.57 18.24 7.05
C GLY A 197 -12.74 19.32 8.12
N GLU A 198 -13.07 18.94 9.35
CA GLU A 198 -13.30 19.86 10.49
C GLU A 198 -12.49 19.43 11.73
N SER A 199 -12.41 18.13 12.01
CA SER A 199 -11.83 17.57 13.24
C SER A 199 -10.87 16.42 12.94
N TRP A 200 -10.02 16.13 13.92
CA TRP A 200 -9.06 15.04 13.89
C TRP A 200 -9.46 13.95 14.88
N GLN A 201 -9.26 12.70 14.51
CA GLN A 201 -9.37 11.53 15.38
C GLN A 201 -8.10 10.69 15.25
N GLU A 202 -7.75 9.98 16.32
CA GLU A 202 -6.50 9.23 16.42
C GLU A 202 -6.74 7.86 17.04
N TRP A 203 -5.94 6.88 16.61
CA TRP A 203 -5.93 5.53 17.16
C TRP A 203 -4.50 4.98 17.18
N ASN A 204 -4.21 4.18 18.17
CA ASN A 204 -2.95 3.48 18.34
C ASN A 204 -3.18 2.02 18.76
N HIS A 205 -2.13 1.34 19.22
CA HIS A 205 -2.23 -0.04 19.68
C HIS A 205 -3.16 -0.23 20.88
N ASP A 206 -3.23 0.75 21.79
CA ASP A 206 -4.13 0.70 22.95
C ASP A 206 -5.59 0.79 22.53
N ASP A 207 -5.87 1.35 21.36
CA ASP A 207 -7.19 1.43 20.73
C ASP A 207 -7.50 0.22 19.85
N GLY A 208 -6.58 -0.71 19.69
CA GLY A 208 -6.78 -1.97 18.99
C GLY A 208 -6.03 -2.14 17.66
N ILE A 209 -5.13 -1.24 17.29
CA ILE A 209 -4.29 -1.40 16.09
C ILE A 209 -3.18 -2.42 16.34
N GLY A 210 -2.98 -3.33 15.37
CA GLY A 210 -1.95 -4.36 15.40
C GLY A 210 -2.26 -5.49 16.39
N ALA A 211 -2.12 -6.72 15.94
CA ALA A 211 -2.29 -7.89 16.81
C ALA A 211 -1.26 -7.87 17.94
N PRO A 212 -1.65 -8.23 19.18
CA PRO A 212 -0.72 -8.32 20.28
C PRO A 212 0.32 -9.41 20.04
N ASN A 213 1.53 -9.19 20.53
CA ASN A 213 2.61 -10.17 20.52
C ASN A 213 3.20 -10.31 21.92
N GLU A 214 2.85 -11.38 22.63
CA GLU A 214 3.29 -11.65 23.99
C GLU A 214 4.80 -11.93 24.08
N ASP A 215 5.42 -12.41 23.01
CA ASP A 215 6.84 -12.78 22.95
C ASP A 215 7.76 -11.60 22.64
N ALA A 216 7.22 -10.46 22.22
CA ALA A 216 7.97 -9.27 21.85
C ALA A 216 7.48 -8.03 22.62
N ARG A 217 8.42 -7.19 23.06
CA ARG A 217 8.07 -5.88 23.59
C ARG A 217 7.93 -4.90 22.44
N PRO A 218 6.89 -4.05 22.45
CA PRO A 218 6.80 -2.97 21.47
C PRO A 218 8.07 -2.10 21.51
N VAL A 219 8.61 -1.83 20.33
CA VAL A 219 9.59 -0.75 20.19
C VAL A 219 8.79 0.54 20.33
N SER A 220 9.18 1.41 21.25
CA SER A 220 8.46 2.66 21.50
C SER A 220 8.29 3.45 20.20
N PRO A 221 7.10 3.99 19.92
CA PRO A 221 6.91 4.87 18.79
C PRO A 221 7.85 6.08 18.94
N ASN A 222 8.31 6.58 17.82
CA ASN A 222 9.16 7.77 17.76
C ASN A 222 10.43 7.67 18.60
N THR A 223 11.08 6.51 18.60
CA THR A 223 12.32 6.29 19.35
C THR A 223 13.50 7.12 18.82
N GLY A 224 13.34 7.78 17.67
CA GLY A 224 14.46 8.41 16.95
C GLY A 224 15.50 7.42 16.44
N LEU A 225 15.26 6.12 16.60
CA LEU A 225 16.15 5.04 16.21
C LEU A 225 15.96 4.63 14.75
N GLY A 226 14.79 4.92 14.14
CA GLY A 226 14.60 4.86 12.70
C GLY A 226 15.43 5.98 12.07
N THR A 227 16.38 5.65 11.19
CA THR A 227 17.03 6.67 10.40
C THR A 227 16.18 6.93 9.15
N ARG A 228 16.20 8.15 8.64
CA ARG A 228 15.54 8.51 7.36
C ARG A 228 15.87 7.57 6.21
N GLU A 229 16.98 6.85 6.30
CA GLU A 229 17.47 5.92 5.28
C GLU A 229 17.10 4.45 5.54
N ARG A 230 16.69 4.10 6.76
CA ARG A 230 16.41 2.72 7.16
C ARG A 230 15.12 2.62 7.95
N HIS A 231 14.11 2.07 7.31
CA HIS A 231 12.84 1.73 7.94
C HIS A 231 12.84 0.34 8.59
N ASP A 232 13.95 -0.40 8.51
CA ASP A 232 14.07 -1.73 9.09
C ASP A 232 14.51 -1.64 10.56
N LEU A 233 13.55 -1.76 11.45
CA LEU A 233 13.77 -1.75 12.89
C LEU A 233 14.49 -3.03 13.39
N SER A 234 14.55 -4.09 12.62
CA SER A 234 15.19 -5.36 13.02
C SER A 234 16.69 -5.19 13.29
N VAL A 235 17.32 -4.24 12.62
CA VAL A 235 18.73 -3.90 12.83
C VAL A 235 18.97 -3.41 14.25
N LEU A 236 18.00 -2.71 14.86
CA LEU A 236 18.11 -2.13 16.21
C LEU A 236 18.04 -3.19 17.31
N VAL A 237 17.37 -4.29 17.03
CA VAL A 237 17.19 -5.41 17.97
C VAL A 237 18.12 -6.59 17.69
N GLY A 238 19.21 -6.35 16.94
CA GLY A 238 20.24 -7.35 16.64
C GLY A 238 19.77 -8.44 15.67
N GLY A 239 18.97 -8.07 14.67
CA GLY A 239 18.48 -8.97 13.63
C GLY A 239 17.31 -9.88 14.04
N ARG A 240 16.74 -9.68 15.25
CA ARG A 240 15.50 -10.33 15.68
C ARG A 240 14.30 -9.59 15.04
N GLU A 241 13.18 -10.26 14.90
CA GLU A 241 11.94 -9.60 14.47
C GLU A 241 11.61 -8.49 15.48
N SER A 242 11.48 -7.27 14.96
CA SER A 242 11.07 -6.12 15.76
C SER A 242 9.54 -6.03 15.73
N TYR A 243 8.97 -5.53 16.80
CA TYR A 243 7.54 -5.35 16.96
C TYR A 243 7.24 -3.92 17.38
N ASN A 244 6.59 -3.18 16.51
CA ASN A 244 6.04 -1.86 16.78
C ASN A 244 4.65 -1.77 16.14
N PRO A 245 3.58 -2.21 16.85
CA PRO A 245 2.23 -2.25 16.27
C PRO A 245 1.66 -0.87 15.96
N ASN A 246 2.23 0.20 16.53
CA ASN A 246 1.88 1.58 16.21
C ASN A 246 2.48 2.06 14.88
N TYR A 247 3.53 1.40 14.40
CA TYR A 247 4.17 1.77 13.15
C TYR A 247 3.32 1.28 11.96
N VAL A 248 2.47 2.16 11.47
CA VAL A 248 1.62 1.93 10.30
C VAL A 248 2.39 2.33 9.05
N PHE A 249 2.78 1.33 8.27
CA PHE A 249 3.62 1.51 7.09
C PHE A 249 2.83 1.67 5.79
N SER A 250 1.63 1.13 5.74
CA SER A 250 0.74 1.21 4.58
C SER A 250 -0.71 1.41 5.01
N THR A 251 -1.45 2.18 4.23
CA THR A 251 -2.86 2.49 4.44
C THR A 251 -3.61 2.35 3.12
N LEU A 252 -4.79 1.76 3.15
CA LEU A 252 -5.68 1.62 2.01
C LEU A 252 -7.13 1.62 2.49
N VAL A 253 -7.99 2.36 1.81
CA VAL A 253 -9.44 2.28 1.93
C VAL A 253 -9.95 1.42 0.79
N ASP A 254 -10.66 0.34 1.10
CA ASP A 254 -11.19 -0.56 0.09
C ASP A 254 -12.53 -0.06 -0.51
N THR A 255 -13.02 -0.79 -1.50
CA THR A 255 -14.27 -0.42 -2.20
C THR A 255 -15.52 -0.50 -1.33
N ASP A 256 -15.45 -1.12 -0.16
CA ASP A 256 -16.52 -1.22 0.83
C ASP A 256 -16.33 -0.21 1.99
N ASP A 257 -15.43 0.76 1.84
CA ASP A 257 -15.07 1.78 2.84
C ASP A 257 -14.43 1.22 4.13
N VAL A 258 -13.88 0.03 4.08
CA VAL A 258 -13.06 -0.50 5.18
C VAL A 258 -11.65 0.07 5.07
N VAL A 259 -11.14 0.63 6.16
CA VAL A 259 -9.77 1.14 6.22
C VAL A 259 -8.83 0.02 6.65
N TRP A 260 -7.85 -0.27 5.83
CA TRP A 260 -6.83 -1.28 6.07
C TRP A 260 -5.49 -0.63 6.35
N VAL A 261 -4.82 -1.09 7.40
CA VAL A 261 -3.49 -0.61 7.74
C VAL A 261 -2.53 -1.77 7.99
N GLY A 262 -1.37 -1.69 7.39
CA GLY A 262 -0.29 -2.65 7.58
C GLY A 262 0.68 -2.14 8.63
N THR A 263 0.97 -2.97 9.64
CA THR A 263 1.80 -2.59 10.78
C THR A 263 3.17 -3.27 10.78
N TRP A 264 4.07 -2.75 11.59
CA TRP A 264 5.39 -3.33 11.79
C TRP A 264 5.35 -4.40 12.90
N GLY A 265 5.02 -5.61 12.52
CA GLY A 265 5.01 -6.79 13.40
C GLY A 265 3.65 -7.15 14.00
N GLY A 266 2.64 -6.28 13.94
CA GLY A 266 1.27 -6.55 14.38
C GLY A 266 0.34 -7.07 13.29
N GLY A 267 0.86 -7.38 12.09
CA GLY A 267 0.06 -7.83 10.95
C GLY A 267 -0.73 -6.70 10.30
N VAL A 268 -1.95 -7.00 9.89
CA VAL A 268 -2.91 -6.07 9.27
C VAL A 268 -4.02 -5.75 10.25
N SER A 269 -4.40 -4.49 10.36
CA SER A 269 -5.60 -4.06 11.06
C SER A 269 -6.61 -3.49 10.08
N ARG A 270 -7.88 -3.73 10.32
CA ARG A 270 -8.97 -3.14 9.56
C ARG A 270 -9.94 -2.40 10.48
N TYR A 271 -10.34 -1.20 10.06
CA TYR A 271 -11.34 -0.41 10.76
C TYR A 271 -12.66 -0.48 10.03
N GLU A 272 -13.67 -0.98 10.72
CA GLU A 272 -15.01 -1.15 10.17
C GLU A 272 -16.04 -0.95 11.29
N ASN A 273 -17.10 -0.20 11.03
CA ASN A 273 -18.19 0.06 11.97
C ASN A 273 -17.73 0.63 13.33
N GLY A 274 -16.66 1.42 13.35
CA GLY A 274 -16.12 2.05 14.56
C GLY A 274 -15.17 1.19 15.38
N GLU A 275 -14.79 0.01 14.90
CA GLU A 275 -13.91 -0.94 15.61
C GLU A 275 -12.72 -1.38 14.78
N TRP A 276 -11.56 -1.54 15.42
CA TRP A 276 -10.38 -2.17 14.84
C TRP A 276 -10.43 -3.70 15.03
N ARG A 277 -10.06 -4.43 13.98
CA ARG A 277 -9.88 -5.87 13.99
C ARG A 277 -8.56 -6.23 13.33
N ASN A 278 -7.85 -7.21 13.89
CA ASN A 278 -6.51 -7.57 13.45
C ASN A 278 -6.50 -8.94 12.78
N LEU A 279 -5.64 -9.06 11.74
CA LEU A 279 -5.31 -10.30 11.06
C LEU A 279 -3.78 -10.45 11.09
N SER A 280 -3.32 -11.61 11.53
CA SER A 280 -1.91 -11.89 11.74
C SER A 280 -1.50 -13.24 11.16
N MET A 281 -0.26 -13.66 11.39
CA MET A 281 0.17 -15.03 11.04
C MET A 281 -0.67 -16.11 11.75
N ALA A 282 -1.26 -15.81 12.92
CA ALA A 282 -2.17 -16.73 13.59
C ALA A 282 -3.47 -16.96 12.81
N ASP A 283 -3.86 -16.01 11.97
CA ASP A 283 -5.05 -16.07 11.11
C ASP A 283 -4.71 -16.56 9.70
N GLY A 284 -3.42 -16.80 9.40
CA GLY A 284 -2.93 -17.29 8.13
C GLY A 284 -2.20 -16.30 7.25
N LEU A 285 -1.96 -15.05 7.70
CA LEU A 285 -1.13 -14.07 6.99
C LEU A 285 0.32 -14.60 6.85
N ALA A 286 0.99 -14.35 5.75
CA ALA A 286 2.35 -14.86 5.51
C ALA A 286 3.39 -14.29 6.47
N GLY A 287 3.28 -13.02 6.82
CA GLY A 287 4.20 -12.33 7.75
C GLY A 287 3.55 -11.13 8.43
N ASN A 288 3.97 -10.84 9.66
CA ASN A 288 3.37 -9.78 10.47
C ASN A 288 3.92 -8.37 10.20
N ILE A 289 4.99 -8.22 9.41
CA ILE A 289 5.42 -6.90 8.92
C ILE A 289 4.81 -6.72 7.53
N VAL A 290 3.94 -5.72 7.37
CA VAL A 290 3.18 -5.50 6.15
C VAL A 290 3.62 -4.18 5.50
N TYR A 291 4.26 -4.28 4.35
CA TYR A 291 4.85 -3.15 3.64
C TYR A 291 3.90 -2.47 2.66
N SER A 292 2.96 -3.23 2.11
CA SER A 292 2.03 -2.74 1.09
C SER A 292 0.70 -3.46 1.13
N ILE A 293 -0.35 -2.75 0.76
CA ILE A 293 -1.72 -3.25 0.66
C ILE A 293 -2.27 -2.85 -0.69
N ALA A 294 -3.01 -3.75 -1.33
CA ALA A 294 -3.74 -3.49 -2.55
C ALA A 294 -5.04 -4.28 -2.58
N GLN A 295 -6.04 -3.80 -3.30
CA GLN A 295 -7.27 -4.53 -3.59
C GLN A 295 -7.31 -4.91 -5.07
N ASP A 296 -7.67 -6.15 -5.38
CA ASP A 296 -7.86 -6.57 -6.77
C ASP A 296 -9.30 -6.30 -7.25
N SER A 297 -9.52 -6.46 -8.56
CA SER A 297 -10.83 -6.24 -9.19
C SER A 297 -11.94 -7.20 -8.73
N THR A 298 -11.59 -8.24 -7.97
CA THR A 298 -12.56 -9.16 -7.36
C THR A 298 -12.95 -8.75 -5.94
N GLY A 299 -12.34 -7.69 -5.40
CA GLY A 299 -12.49 -7.22 -4.03
C GLY A 299 -11.57 -7.91 -3.02
N ALA A 300 -10.72 -8.84 -3.45
CA ALA A 300 -9.78 -9.48 -2.54
C ALA A 300 -8.60 -8.57 -2.22
N MET A 301 -8.15 -8.64 -0.97
CA MET A 301 -7.04 -7.84 -0.46
C MET A 301 -5.71 -8.56 -0.64
N TRP A 302 -4.68 -7.82 -1.00
CA TRP A 302 -3.32 -8.32 -1.17
C TRP A 302 -2.38 -7.59 -0.22
N PHE A 303 -1.53 -8.36 0.47
CA PHE A 303 -0.61 -7.86 1.48
C PHE A 303 0.82 -8.29 1.16
N GLY A 304 1.68 -7.33 0.82
CA GLY A 304 3.12 -7.54 0.70
C GLY A 304 3.76 -7.56 2.09
N THR A 305 4.32 -8.70 2.49
CA THR A 305 4.86 -8.89 3.84
C THR A 305 6.36 -9.19 3.83
N ASN A 306 6.98 -9.23 5.00
CA ASN A 306 8.39 -9.63 5.16
C ASN A 306 8.65 -11.13 4.89
N ARG A 307 7.60 -11.93 4.64
CA ARG A 307 7.72 -13.38 4.39
C ARG A 307 7.00 -13.84 3.11
N GLY A 308 6.64 -12.91 2.24
CA GLY A 308 5.95 -13.19 1.00
C GLY A 308 4.69 -12.35 0.80
N LEU A 309 3.88 -12.76 -0.13
CA LEU A 309 2.63 -12.11 -0.50
C LEU A 309 1.45 -12.91 0.01
N SER A 310 0.48 -12.26 0.62
CA SER A 310 -0.79 -12.88 1.03
C SER A 310 -1.95 -12.29 0.25
N ARG A 311 -2.87 -13.15 -0.19
CA ARG A 311 -4.17 -12.76 -0.71
C ARG A 311 -5.26 -13.19 0.28
N TYR A 312 -6.15 -12.28 0.62
CA TYR A 312 -7.28 -12.50 1.51
C TYR A 312 -8.60 -12.30 0.75
N ASP A 313 -9.45 -13.30 0.71
CA ASP A 313 -10.72 -13.29 -0.03
C ASP A 313 -11.93 -12.85 0.83
N GLY A 314 -11.67 -12.34 2.04
CA GLY A 314 -12.69 -12.01 3.02
C GLY A 314 -12.92 -13.10 4.07
N SER A 315 -12.40 -14.32 3.84
CA SER A 315 -12.56 -15.47 4.72
C SER A 315 -11.26 -16.20 5.04
N ALA A 316 -10.36 -16.33 4.07
CA ALA A 316 -9.13 -17.11 4.18
C ALA A 316 -7.96 -16.46 3.45
N PHE A 317 -6.75 -16.82 3.87
CA PHE A 317 -5.52 -16.40 3.22
C PHE A 317 -5.01 -17.47 2.23
N SER A 318 -4.48 -16.99 1.10
CA SER A 318 -3.63 -17.75 0.19
C SER A 318 -2.27 -17.06 0.15
N ASN A 319 -1.19 -17.78 0.43
CA ASN A 319 0.15 -17.22 0.55
C ASN A 319 1.04 -17.66 -0.60
N PHE A 320 1.88 -16.71 -1.05
CA PHE A 320 2.85 -16.88 -2.12
C PHE A 320 4.23 -16.46 -1.60
N ASP A 321 5.21 -17.26 -1.88
CA ASP A 321 6.61 -17.05 -1.50
C ASP A 321 7.55 -17.40 -2.66
N VAL A 322 8.85 -17.49 -2.39
CA VAL A 322 9.85 -17.90 -3.39
C VAL A 322 9.54 -19.29 -3.98
N MET A 323 8.96 -20.20 -3.20
CA MET A 323 8.58 -21.54 -3.66
C MET A 323 7.38 -21.50 -4.62
N SER A 324 6.52 -20.51 -4.49
CA SER A 324 5.39 -20.22 -5.38
C SER A 324 5.79 -19.42 -6.63
N GLY A 325 7.09 -19.15 -6.81
CA GLY A 325 7.64 -18.45 -7.98
C GLY A 325 7.78 -16.94 -7.83
N LEU A 326 7.58 -16.37 -6.63
CA LEU A 326 8.00 -14.99 -6.36
C LEU A 326 9.54 -14.88 -6.43
N PRO A 327 10.08 -13.72 -6.85
CA PRO A 327 11.52 -13.51 -6.96
C PRO A 327 12.23 -13.51 -5.58
#